data_d2662003f080697c138e9172e6cb30ae
#
_entry.id   d2662003f080697c138e9172e6cb30ae
#
_cell.length_a   1.000
_cell.length_b   1.000
_cell.length_c   1.000
_cell.angle_alpha   90.00
_cell.angle_beta   90.00
_cell.angle_gamma   90.00
#
_symmetry.space_group_name_H-M   'P 1'
#
loop_
_entity.id
_entity.type
_entity.pdbx_description
1 polymer ?
#
loop_
_entity_poly.entity_id
_entity_poly.type
_entity_poly.pdbx_seq_one_letter_code
_entity_poly.pdbx_strand_id
1 'polypeptide(L)'
;MARRQSLSETYRTMAHLRRFFESVRRTITEPTEGDLTPAQQFALLTLAGKPGKDPLTIGDLARQTFATINTTSALVRRMERARLVRTTRSSKDRRLVYVRLTPVGERRLRPSTAAVAKALRAASEEQGRAQLRADFETWFDNWGAVIRALSSGSRRPRSRR
;
A
#
# COMPACT_ATOMS: atom_id res chain seq x y z
N MET A 1 13.46 -32.23 0.62
CA MET A 1 13.09 -32.29 -0.82
C MET A 1 12.02 -31.25 -1.09
N ALA A 2 12.35 -30.10 -1.66
CA ALA A 2 11.40 -29.07 -2.04
C ALA A 2 10.58 -29.60 -3.22
N ARG A 3 9.26 -29.76 -3.00
CA ARG A 3 8.29 -30.15 -4.04
C ARG A 3 8.35 -29.10 -5.15
N ARG A 4 8.76 -29.46 -6.34
CA ARG A 4 8.63 -28.60 -7.52
C ARG A 4 7.14 -28.29 -7.69
N GLN A 5 6.73 -27.10 -7.29
CA GLN A 5 5.39 -26.62 -7.61
C GLN A 5 5.24 -26.66 -9.13
N SER A 6 4.17 -27.28 -9.62
CA SER A 6 3.94 -27.33 -11.06
C SER A 6 3.71 -25.90 -11.58
N LEU A 7 4.16 -25.60 -12.80
CA LEU A 7 3.91 -24.31 -13.44
C LEU A 7 2.41 -23.95 -13.43
N SER A 8 1.53 -24.98 -13.55
CA SER A 8 0.08 -24.79 -13.50
C SER A 8 -0.43 -24.31 -12.13
N GLU A 9 0.20 -24.75 -11.01
CA GLU A 9 -0.13 -24.25 -9.66
C GLU A 9 0.33 -22.79 -9.49
N THR A 10 1.51 -22.47 -10.01
CA THR A 10 2.02 -21.10 -10.00
C THR A 10 1.09 -20.15 -10.77
N TYR A 11 0.68 -20.53 -11.98
CA TYR A 11 -0.27 -19.71 -12.77
C TYR A 11 -1.64 -19.57 -12.10
N ARG A 12 -2.16 -20.65 -11.48
CA ARG A 12 -3.43 -20.58 -10.72
C ARG A 12 -3.33 -19.63 -9.55
N THR A 13 -2.25 -19.71 -8.76
CA THR A 13 -1.99 -18.82 -7.63
C THR A 13 -1.91 -17.37 -8.09
N MET A 14 -1.19 -17.09 -9.18
CA MET A 14 -1.11 -15.73 -9.75
C MET A 14 -2.47 -15.21 -10.23
N ALA A 15 -3.30 -16.07 -10.83
CA ALA A 15 -4.64 -15.69 -11.28
C ALA A 15 -5.58 -15.39 -10.11
N HIS A 16 -5.53 -16.17 -9.01
CA HIS A 16 -6.29 -15.90 -7.79
C HIS A 16 -5.84 -14.60 -7.13
N LEU A 17 -4.55 -14.39 -7.05
CA LEU A 17 -3.97 -13.19 -6.50
C LEU A 17 -4.40 -11.94 -7.27
N ARG A 18 -4.35 -11.98 -8.61
CA ARG A 18 -4.83 -10.90 -9.46
C ARG A 18 -6.31 -10.59 -9.21
N ARG A 19 -7.17 -11.62 -9.11
CA ARG A 19 -8.60 -11.44 -8.81
C ARG A 19 -8.82 -10.82 -7.45
N PHE A 20 -8.07 -11.25 -6.43
CA PHE A 20 -8.11 -10.68 -5.10
C PHE A 20 -7.75 -9.20 -5.11
N PHE A 21 -6.61 -8.83 -5.69
CA PHE A 21 -6.21 -7.42 -5.78
C PHE A 21 -7.21 -6.56 -6.55
N GLU A 22 -7.78 -7.09 -7.62
CA GLU A 22 -8.79 -6.37 -8.40
C GLU A 22 -10.07 -6.16 -7.59
N SER A 23 -10.50 -7.15 -6.81
CA SER A 23 -11.64 -7.04 -5.90
C SER A 23 -11.39 -6.00 -4.80
N VAL A 24 -10.22 -6.04 -4.15
CA VAL A 24 -9.82 -5.05 -3.13
C VAL A 24 -9.76 -3.65 -3.75
N ARG A 25 -9.16 -3.52 -4.92
CA ARG A 25 -9.10 -2.25 -5.65
C ARG A 25 -10.48 -1.68 -5.89
N ARG A 26 -11.43 -2.46 -6.41
CA ARG A 26 -12.82 -2.02 -6.63
C ARG A 26 -13.46 -1.55 -5.33
N THR A 27 -13.41 -2.36 -4.28
CA THR A 27 -14.00 -2.02 -2.97
C THR A 27 -13.46 -0.70 -2.41
N ILE A 28 -12.20 -0.40 -2.66
CA ILE A 28 -11.56 0.83 -2.18
C ILE A 28 -11.84 2.01 -3.11
N THR A 29 -11.88 1.81 -4.44
CA THR A 29 -11.86 2.89 -5.43
C THR A 29 -13.27 3.37 -5.80
N GLU A 30 -14.25 2.46 -5.91
CA GLU A 30 -15.62 2.78 -6.33
C GLU A 30 -16.29 3.89 -5.49
N PRO A 31 -16.15 3.92 -4.14
CA PRO A 31 -16.78 4.96 -3.32
C PRO A 31 -16.18 6.36 -3.48
N THR A 32 -15.04 6.48 -4.18
CA THR A 32 -14.33 7.75 -4.40
C THR A 32 -14.15 8.05 -5.88
N GLU A 33 -14.87 7.36 -6.73
CA GLU A 33 -14.82 7.57 -8.18
C GLU A 33 -15.11 9.04 -8.51
N GLY A 34 -14.16 9.69 -9.18
CA GLY A 34 -14.20 11.11 -9.52
C GLY A 34 -13.39 12.06 -8.62
N ASP A 35 -13.09 11.71 -7.36
CA ASP A 35 -12.43 12.60 -6.40
C ASP A 35 -10.94 12.30 -6.18
N LEU A 36 -10.56 11.02 -6.10
CA LEU A 36 -9.20 10.58 -5.86
C LEU A 36 -8.76 9.53 -6.88
N THR A 37 -7.55 9.65 -7.40
CA THR A 37 -6.97 8.56 -8.18
C THR A 37 -6.64 7.36 -7.27
N PRO A 38 -6.62 6.11 -7.79
CA PRO A 38 -6.26 4.93 -7.00
C PRO A 38 -4.92 5.07 -6.26
N ALA A 39 -3.92 5.70 -6.90
CA ALA A 39 -2.62 5.95 -6.28
C ALA A 39 -2.69 6.96 -5.12
N GLN A 40 -3.48 8.03 -5.25
CA GLN A 40 -3.73 8.99 -4.17
C GLN A 40 -4.45 8.33 -3.00
N GLN A 41 -5.48 7.55 -3.30
CA GLN A 41 -6.27 6.86 -2.31
C GLN A 41 -5.42 5.87 -1.51
N PHE A 42 -4.61 5.05 -2.18
CA PHE A 42 -3.72 4.09 -1.52
C PHE A 42 -2.67 4.79 -0.65
N ALA A 43 -2.07 5.89 -1.13
CA ALA A 43 -1.14 6.69 -0.35
C ALA A 43 -1.81 7.33 0.89
N LEU A 44 -3.03 7.85 0.76
CA LEU A 44 -3.78 8.42 1.90
C LEU A 44 -4.17 7.35 2.92
N LEU A 45 -4.61 6.16 2.47
CA LEU A 45 -4.89 5.00 3.35
C LEU A 45 -3.64 4.59 4.13
N THR A 46 -2.49 4.52 3.46
CA THR A 46 -1.20 4.22 4.08
C THR A 46 -0.83 5.23 5.16
N LEU A 47 -1.03 6.53 4.88
CA LEU A 47 -0.79 7.60 5.85
C LEU A 47 -1.78 7.55 7.04
N ALA A 48 -3.04 7.24 6.78
CA ALA A 48 -4.08 7.14 7.81
C ALA A 48 -3.94 5.91 8.69
N GLY A 49 -3.51 4.77 8.11
CA GLY A 49 -3.39 3.48 8.79
C GLY A 49 -2.15 3.35 9.66
N LYS A 50 -1.22 4.33 9.65
CA LYS A 50 0.00 4.25 10.44
C LYS A 50 -0.28 4.32 11.93
N PRO A 51 0.12 3.31 12.73
CA PRO A 51 0.07 3.42 14.17
C PRO A 51 1.09 4.47 14.68
N GLY A 52 0.65 5.34 15.59
CA GLY A 52 1.49 6.36 16.22
C GLY A 52 1.46 7.73 15.52
N LYS A 53 2.05 8.73 16.21
CA LYS A 53 2.02 10.15 15.80
C LYS A 53 3.14 10.54 14.83
N ASP A 54 4.14 9.68 14.60
CA ASP A 54 5.29 10.03 13.78
C ASP A 54 4.93 10.06 12.30
N PRO A 55 5.31 11.09 11.57
CA PRO A 55 5.02 11.17 10.15
C PRO A 55 5.83 10.14 9.35
N LEU A 56 5.29 9.68 8.22
CA LEU A 56 6.07 8.90 7.25
C LEU A 56 6.96 9.82 6.43
N THR A 57 8.17 9.36 6.11
CA THR A 57 8.96 10.02 5.07
C THR A 57 8.46 9.62 3.68
N ILE A 58 8.85 10.39 2.65
CA ILE A 58 8.56 10.00 1.25
C ILE A 58 9.16 8.62 0.94
N GLY A 59 10.34 8.30 1.49
CA GLY A 59 10.95 6.98 1.33
C GLY A 59 10.15 5.85 2.00
N ASP A 60 9.62 6.09 3.19
CA ASP A 60 8.74 5.13 3.88
C ASP A 60 7.45 4.90 3.11
N LEU A 61 6.83 6.00 2.65
CA LEU A 61 5.62 5.93 1.85
C LEU A 61 5.87 5.16 0.54
N ALA A 62 6.99 5.39 -0.14
CA ALA A 62 7.38 4.66 -1.34
C ALA A 62 7.50 3.15 -1.08
N ARG A 63 8.17 2.77 0.02
CA ARG A 63 8.29 1.35 0.40
C ARG A 63 6.93 0.71 0.68
N GLN A 64 6.08 1.38 1.45
CA GLN A 64 4.76 0.85 1.83
C GLN A 64 3.77 0.81 0.66
N THR A 65 3.92 1.69 -0.33
CA THR A 65 3.09 1.69 -1.55
C THR A 65 3.70 0.91 -2.72
N PHE A 66 4.84 0.24 -2.49
CA PHE A 66 5.57 -0.51 -3.54
C PHE A 66 5.90 0.33 -4.78
N ALA A 67 6.12 1.62 -4.58
CA ALA A 67 6.45 2.57 -5.65
C ALA A 67 7.91 3.04 -5.56
N THR A 68 8.42 3.64 -6.64
CA THR A 68 9.73 4.29 -6.60
C THR A 68 9.66 5.63 -5.84
N ILE A 69 10.77 6.07 -5.26
CA ILE A 69 10.86 7.38 -4.58
C ILE A 69 10.47 8.51 -5.53
N ASN A 70 10.88 8.46 -6.80
CA ASN A 70 10.55 9.48 -7.79
C ASN A 70 9.05 9.55 -8.08
N THR A 71 8.41 8.40 -8.28
CA THR A 71 6.94 8.31 -8.48
C THR A 71 6.20 8.82 -7.26
N THR A 72 6.62 8.41 -6.06
CA THR A 72 6.00 8.84 -4.81
C THR A 72 6.19 10.34 -4.55
N SER A 73 7.37 10.89 -4.85
CA SER A 73 7.63 12.33 -4.74
C SER A 73 6.73 13.15 -5.67
N ALA A 74 6.53 12.69 -6.91
CA ALA A 74 5.62 13.33 -7.85
C ALA A 74 4.15 13.24 -7.39
N LEU A 75 3.75 12.09 -6.82
CA LEU A 75 2.43 11.88 -6.25
C LEU A 75 2.19 12.81 -5.05
N VAL A 76 3.14 12.86 -4.10
CA VAL A 76 3.06 13.72 -2.90
C VAL A 76 2.92 15.17 -3.29
N ARG A 77 3.71 15.67 -4.26
CA ARG A 77 3.57 17.06 -4.76
C ARG A 77 2.18 17.36 -5.33
N ARG A 78 1.56 16.40 -6.05
CA ARG A 78 0.18 16.55 -6.55
C ARG A 78 -0.83 16.57 -5.41
N MET A 79 -0.67 15.67 -4.42
CA MET A 79 -1.55 15.63 -3.25
C MET A 79 -1.41 16.88 -2.38
N GLU A 80 -0.22 17.45 -2.27
CA GLU A 80 0.03 18.68 -1.52
C GLU A 80 -0.64 19.89 -2.19
N ARG A 81 -0.53 20.02 -3.54
CA ARG A 81 -1.28 21.04 -4.30
C ARG A 81 -2.79 20.92 -4.14
N ALA A 82 -3.29 19.68 -4.04
CA ALA A 82 -4.71 19.40 -3.75
C ALA A 82 -5.08 19.54 -2.27
N ARG A 83 -4.13 19.95 -1.40
CA ARG A 83 -4.29 20.11 0.04
C ARG A 83 -4.67 18.82 0.79
N LEU A 84 -4.43 17.66 0.19
CA LEU A 84 -4.71 16.35 0.79
C LEU A 84 -3.67 15.97 1.83
N VAL A 85 -2.42 16.36 1.61
CA VAL A 85 -1.29 16.13 2.51
C VAL A 85 -0.51 17.44 2.72
N ARG A 86 0.31 17.44 3.77
CA ARG A 86 1.28 18.50 4.06
C ARG A 86 2.66 17.86 4.17
N THR A 87 3.68 18.49 3.61
CA THR A 87 5.06 18.08 3.75
C THR A 87 5.83 18.95 4.73
N THR A 88 6.82 18.38 5.40
CA THR A 88 7.74 19.11 6.30
C THR A 88 9.13 18.51 6.16
N ARG A 89 10.14 19.34 5.94
CA ARG A 89 11.53 18.86 5.91
C ARG A 89 12.01 18.61 7.34
N SER A 90 12.82 17.56 7.51
CA SER A 90 13.49 17.30 8.77
C SER A 90 14.50 18.40 9.11
N SER A 91 14.52 18.84 10.36
CA SER A 91 15.54 19.76 10.87
C SER A 91 16.89 19.08 11.07
N LYS A 92 16.89 17.76 11.32
CA LYS A 92 18.09 16.96 11.57
C LYS A 92 18.76 16.46 10.27
N ASP A 93 17.96 16.10 9.26
CA ASP A 93 18.45 15.66 7.95
C ASP A 93 17.55 16.23 6.86
N ARG A 94 18.05 17.24 6.14
CA ARG A 94 17.34 17.93 5.05
C ARG A 94 16.96 17.03 3.86
N ARG A 95 17.51 15.81 3.79
CA ARG A 95 17.16 14.80 2.77
C ARG A 95 15.82 14.13 3.09
N LEU A 96 15.41 14.15 4.36
CA LEU A 96 14.16 13.55 4.80
C LEU A 96 13.02 14.56 4.70
N VAL A 97 12.00 14.19 3.93
CA VAL A 97 10.74 14.93 3.81
C VAL A 97 9.63 14.08 4.40
N TYR A 98 9.05 14.58 5.48
CA TYR A 98 7.91 13.96 6.15
C TYR A 98 6.60 14.34 5.46
N VAL A 99 5.66 13.39 5.41
CA VAL A 99 4.33 13.57 4.82
C VAL A 99 3.29 13.31 5.90
N ARG A 100 2.34 14.23 6.04
CA ARG A 100 1.20 14.12 6.98
C ARG A 100 -0.11 14.30 6.23
N LEU A 101 -1.12 13.54 6.64
CA LEU A 101 -2.48 13.73 6.19
C LEU A 101 -3.03 15.06 6.72
N THR A 102 -3.83 15.75 5.92
CA THR A 102 -4.55 16.96 6.36
C THR A 102 -6.00 16.61 6.68
N PRO A 103 -6.73 17.51 7.40
CA PRO A 103 -8.18 17.32 7.59
C PRO A 103 -8.97 17.25 6.28
N VAL A 104 -8.47 17.89 5.21
CA VAL A 104 -9.08 17.76 3.87
C VAL A 104 -8.86 16.37 3.31
N GLY A 105 -7.62 15.85 3.41
CA GLY A 105 -7.29 14.48 3.01
C GLY A 105 -8.11 13.44 3.76
N GLU A 106 -8.26 13.61 5.09
CA GLU A 106 -9.10 12.72 5.92
C GLU A 106 -10.55 12.71 5.47
N ARG A 107 -11.14 13.88 5.23
CA ARG A 107 -12.53 13.97 4.73
C ARG A 107 -12.72 13.29 3.40
N ARG A 108 -11.76 13.46 2.47
CA ARG A 108 -11.80 12.83 1.15
C ARG A 108 -11.62 11.31 1.20
N LEU A 109 -10.92 10.82 2.22
CA LEU A 109 -10.68 9.39 2.43
C LEU A 109 -11.86 8.66 3.09
N ARG A 110 -12.73 9.37 3.83
CA ARG A 110 -13.84 8.77 4.60
C ARG A 110 -14.73 7.80 3.81
N PRO A 111 -15.17 8.10 2.57
CA PRO A 111 -16.00 7.15 1.83
C PRO A 111 -15.33 5.79 1.62
N SER A 112 -14.03 5.79 1.26
CA SER A 112 -13.25 4.57 1.08
C SER A 112 -13.07 3.79 2.37
N THR A 113 -12.75 4.47 3.47
CA THR A 113 -12.59 3.81 4.77
C THR A 113 -13.90 3.24 5.27
N ALA A 114 -15.03 3.90 5.04
CA ALA A 114 -16.35 3.40 5.39
C ALA A 114 -16.73 2.15 4.57
N ALA A 115 -16.42 2.12 3.26
CA ALA A 115 -16.67 0.97 2.40
C ALA A 115 -15.83 -0.24 2.83
N VAL A 116 -14.53 -0.05 3.08
CA VAL A 116 -13.64 -1.10 3.60
C VAL A 116 -14.11 -1.61 4.96
N ALA A 117 -14.47 -0.70 5.89
CA ALA A 117 -14.99 -1.08 7.20
C ALA A 117 -16.31 -1.84 7.11
N LYS A 118 -17.19 -1.52 6.16
CA LYS A 118 -18.42 -2.27 5.89
C LYS A 118 -18.12 -3.67 5.36
N ALA A 119 -17.21 -3.79 4.38
CA ALA A 119 -16.78 -5.06 3.82
C ALA A 119 -16.13 -5.97 4.87
N LEU A 120 -15.24 -5.41 5.72
CA LEU A 120 -14.61 -6.14 6.80
C LEU A 120 -15.62 -6.59 7.86
N ARG A 121 -16.65 -5.79 8.17
CA ARG A 121 -17.74 -6.20 9.07
C ARG A 121 -18.54 -7.37 8.50
N ALA A 122 -18.92 -7.30 7.24
CA ALA A 122 -19.65 -8.38 6.57
C ALA A 122 -18.86 -9.69 6.54
N ALA A 123 -17.54 -9.60 6.24
CA ALA A 123 -16.66 -10.77 6.25
C ALA A 123 -16.42 -11.35 7.65
N SER A 124 -16.52 -10.56 8.72
CA SER A 124 -16.22 -10.98 10.10
C SER A 124 -17.40 -11.60 10.83
N GLU A 125 -18.58 -11.64 10.25
CA GLU A 125 -19.71 -12.43 10.78
C GLU A 125 -19.47 -13.94 10.61
N GLU A 126 -18.63 -14.36 9.64
CA GLU A 126 -18.28 -15.77 9.40
C GLU A 126 -17.01 -16.24 10.15
N GLN A 127 -16.05 -15.37 10.36
CA GLN A 127 -14.77 -15.73 11.00
C GLN A 127 -14.27 -14.56 11.84
N GLY A 128 -14.18 -14.68 13.14
CA GLY A 128 -13.84 -13.60 14.06
C GLY A 128 -12.79 -12.59 13.57
N ARG A 129 -13.04 -11.30 13.78
CA ARG A 129 -12.23 -10.15 13.26
C ARG A 129 -10.73 -10.25 13.54
N ALA A 130 -10.36 -10.84 14.68
CA ALA A 130 -8.97 -10.99 15.08
C ALA A 130 -8.24 -12.00 14.18
N GLN A 131 -8.91 -13.10 13.81
CA GLN A 131 -8.32 -14.13 12.95
C GLN A 131 -8.11 -13.60 11.51
N LEU A 132 -9.12 -12.92 10.95
CA LEU A 132 -9.02 -12.34 9.61
C LEU A 132 -7.87 -11.32 9.51
N ARG A 133 -7.69 -10.51 10.58
CA ARG A 133 -6.60 -9.55 10.65
C ARG A 133 -5.24 -10.25 10.74
N ALA A 134 -5.10 -11.25 11.59
CA ALA A 134 -3.87 -12.01 11.76
C ALA A 134 -3.49 -12.76 10.46
N ASP A 135 -4.46 -13.36 9.80
CA ASP A 135 -4.26 -14.04 8.52
C ASP A 135 -3.81 -13.06 7.42
N PHE A 136 -4.39 -11.87 7.39
CA PHE A 136 -4.02 -10.83 6.43
C PHE A 136 -2.61 -10.27 6.70
N GLU A 137 -2.25 -10.02 7.97
CA GLU A 137 -0.91 -9.58 8.38
C GLU A 137 0.13 -10.64 8.02
N THR A 138 -0.13 -11.91 8.34
CA THR A 138 0.75 -13.05 8.00
C THR A 138 0.92 -13.18 6.48
N TRP A 139 -0.16 -13.04 5.74
CA TRP A 139 -0.12 -13.10 4.28
C TRP A 139 0.68 -11.94 3.67
N PHE A 140 0.52 -10.73 4.21
CA PHE A 140 1.24 -9.52 3.77
C PHE A 140 2.74 -9.62 4.03
N ASP A 141 3.15 -10.16 5.19
CA ASP A 141 4.54 -10.37 5.55
C ASP A 141 5.21 -11.43 4.66
N ASN A 142 4.51 -12.53 4.39
CA ASN A 142 4.98 -13.56 3.46
C ASN A 142 5.15 -13.01 2.04
N TRP A 143 4.24 -12.16 1.60
CA TRP A 143 4.32 -11.50 0.29
C TRP A 143 5.48 -10.51 0.21
N GLY A 144 5.70 -9.75 1.25
CA GLY A 144 6.88 -8.88 1.38
C GLY A 144 8.20 -9.66 1.25
N ALA A 145 8.27 -10.87 1.78
CA ALA A 145 9.42 -11.76 1.63
C ALA A 145 9.60 -12.22 0.17
N VAL A 146 8.52 -12.59 -0.52
CA VAL A 146 8.56 -12.97 -1.95
C VAL A 146 9.03 -11.81 -2.82
N ILE A 147 8.49 -10.61 -2.61
CA ILE A 147 8.91 -9.41 -3.37
C ILE A 147 10.38 -9.09 -3.14
N ARG A 148 10.87 -9.18 -1.89
CA ARG A 148 12.29 -8.99 -1.57
C ARG A 148 13.18 -10.02 -2.29
N ALA A 149 12.78 -11.29 -2.30
CA ALA A 149 13.51 -12.36 -2.98
C ALA A 149 13.60 -12.13 -4.51
N LEU A 150 12.50 -11.71 -5.13
CA LEU A 150 12.46 -11.37 -6.56
C LEU A 150 13.33 -10.14 -6.88
N SER A 151 13.33 -9.13 -6.01
CA SER A 151 14.11 -7.90 -6.19
C SER A 151 15.61 -8.13 -5.99
N SER A 152 16.01 -9.04 -5.10
CA SER A 152 17.42 -9.37 -4.86
C SER A 152 18.03 -10.24 -5.96
N GLY A 153 17.23 -11.08 -6.62
CA GLY A 153 17.67 -11.93 -7.74
C GLY A 153 17.99 -11.18 -9.03
N SER A 154 17.60 -9.90 -9.17
CA SER A 154 17.79 -9.14 -10.41
C SER A 154 19.10 -8.36 -10.49
N ARG A 155 19.96 -8.41 -9.48
CA ARG A 155 21.31 -7.82 -9.56
C ARG A 155 22.24 -8.75 -10.36
N ARG A 156 22.23 -8.63 -11.69
CA ARG A 156 23.30 -9.18 -12.51
C ARG A 156 24.62 -8.54 -12.08
N PRO A 157 25.70 -9.33 -11.85
CA PRO A 157 27.01 -8.74 -11.62
C PRO A 157 27.41 -7.94 -12.84
N ARG A 158 27.77 -6.66 -12.66
CA ARG A 158 28.38 -5.86 -13.71
C ARG A 158 29.67 -6.57 -14.12
N SER A 159 29.70 -7.13 -15.33
CA SER A 159 30.91 -7.61 -15.94
C SER A 159 31.90 -6.42 -16.04
N ARG A 160 33.00 -6.49 -15.29
CA ARG A 160 34.16 -5.62 -15.50
C ARG A 160 34.71 -5.95 -16.89
N ARG A 161 34.69 -5.01 -17.80
CA ARG A 161 35.62 -4.90 -18.90
C ARG A 161 36.57 -3.75 -18.61
#